data_a10d0a53d6e80628aa3f810021a57d6e
#
_entry.id   a10d0a53d6e80628aa3f810021a57d6e
#
_cell.length_a   1.000
_cell.length_b   1.000
_cell.length_c   1.000
_cell.angle_alpha   90.00
_cell.angle_beta   90.00
_cell.angle_gamma   90.00
#
_symmetry.space_group_name_H-M   'P 1'
#
loop_
_entity.id
_entity.type
_entity.pdbx_description
1 polymer ?
#
loop_
_entity_poly.entity_id
_entity_poly.type
_entity_poly.pdbx_seq_one_letter_code
_entity_poly.pdbx_strand_id
1 'polypeptide(L)'
;MQAYVAQGTGCSAFPFAICRDKKPVGFLMVGFNEAALYELDDEEPPASLKGNYSIWRLMIDKKYQNRGYGREAIRLALDFIRTWPCGKAEFCEISFEPENEVAGALYRSCGFVENGEKDGDELVAVLKL
;
A
#
# COMPACT_ATOMS: atom_id res chain seq x y z
N MET A 1 13.48 7.55 8.43
CA MET A 1 12.64 7.26 7.26
C MET A 1 13.14 8.02 6.05
N GLN A 2 13.28 7.37 4.92
CA GLN A 2 13.68 8.02 3.68
C GLN A 2 12.51 8.09 2.72
N ALA A 3 12.18 9.29 2.28
CA ALA A 3 11.22 9.48 1.21
C ALA A 3 11.93 9.32 -0.13
N TYR A 4 11.34 8.55 -1.02
CA TYR A 4 11.84 8.34 -2.36
C TYR A 4 10.94 9.09 -3.34
N VAL A 5 11.49 10.02 -4.09
CA VAL A 5 10.75 10.76 -5.11
C VAL A 5 11.29 10.36 -6.47
N ALA A 6 10.44 9.79 -7.31
CA ALA A 6 10.80 9.53 -8.70
C ALA A 6 10.77 10.85 -9.45
N GLN A 7 11.93 11.37 -9.77
CA GLN A 7 12.09 12.71 -10.33
C GLN A 7 11.33 12.86 -11.65
N GLY A 8 10.51 13.91 -11.73
CA GLY A 8 9.74 14.22 -12.93
C GLY A 8 8.45 13.43 -13.10
N THR A 9 8.11 12.51 -12.18
CA THR A 9 6.91 11.68 -12.29
C THR A 9 5.75 12.15 -11.43
N GLY A 10 6.01 12.89 -10.33
CA GLY A 10 4.99 13.22 -9.35
C GLY A 10 4.63 12.07 -8.42
N CYS A 11 5.37 10.97 -8.49
CA CYS A 11 5.21 9.82 -7.59
C CYS A 11 6.17 9.92 -6.42
N SER A 12 5.71 9.57 -5.22
CA SER A 12 6.54 9.49 -4.01
C SER A 12 6.39 8.12 -3.37
N ALA A 13 7.45 7.63 -2.77
CA ALA A 13 7.43 6.35 -2.06
C ALA A 13 8.17 6.46 -0.73
N PHE A 14 7.63 5.80 0.29
CA PHE A 14 8.15 5.81 1.66
C PHE A 14 8.34 4.37 2.12
N PRO A 15 9.58 3.87 2.15
CA PRO A 15 9.84 2.52 2.66
C PRO A 15 9.93 2.50 4.19
N PHE A 16 9.40 1.44 4.78
CA PHE A 16 9.44 1.22 6.23
C PHE A 16 9.89 -0.20 6.55
N ALA A 17 10.77 -0.34 7.53
CA ALA A 17 11.01 -1.63 8.15
C ALA A 17 9.98 -1.84 9.25
N ILE A 18 9.41 -3.03 9.31
CA ILE A 18 8.53 -3.45 10.39
C ILE A 18 9.42 -4.15 11.42
N CYS A 19 9.44 -3.63 12.65
CA CYS A 19 10.35 -4.14 13.68
C CYS A 19 9.59 -4.58 14.91
N ARG A 20 10.09 -5.65 15.54
CA ARG A 20 9.71 -6.09 16.87
C ARG A 20 10.95 -6.01 17.75
N ASP A 21 10.88 -5.22 18.84
CA ASP A 21 12.01 -5.07 19.77
C ASP A 21 13.33 -4.79 19.05
N LYS A 22 13.30 -3.86 18.09
CA LYS A 22 14.42 -3.44 17.23
C LYS A 22 14.89 -4.51 16.25
N LYS A 23 14.18 -5.64 16.15
CA LYS A 23 14.50 -6.69 15.18
C LYS A 23 13.59 -6.58 13.96
N PRO A 24 14.14 -6.51 12.73
CA PRO A 24 13.31 -6.46 11.53
C PRO A 24 12.51 -7.76 11.38
N VAL A 25 11.21 -7.64 11.19
CA VAL A 25 10.32 -8.78 10.98
C VAL A 25 9.55 -8.67 9.67
N GLY A 26 9.65 -7.54 8.97
CA GLY A 26 8.97 -7.33 7.72
C GLY A 26 9.29 -5.99 7.09
N PHE A 27 8.57 -5.70 6.02
CA PHE A 27 8.78 -4.51 5.22
C PHE A 27 7.44 -4.02 4.67
N LEU A 28 7.29 -2.71 4.59
CA LEU A 28 6.11 -2.07 4.01
C LEU A 28 6.54 -0.84 3.22
N MET A 29 5.90 -0.59 2.09
CA MET A 29 6.14 0.62 1.32
C MET A 29 4.82 1.33 1.07
N VAL A 30 4.78 2.62 1.41
CA VAL A 30 3.66 3.51 1.10
C VAL A 30 4.02 4.29 -0.16
N GLY A 31 3.08 4.40 -1.10
CA GLY A 31 3.24 5.21 -2.30
C GLY A 31 2.21 6.33 -2.36
N PHE A 32 2.54 7.36 -3.13
CA PHE A 32 1.62 8.43 -3.47
C PHE A 32 1.65 8.68 -4.97
N ASN A 33 0.48 8.74 -5.58
CA ASN A 33 0.31 8.95 -7.03
C ASN A 33 1.08 7.94 -7.87
N GLU A 34 0.98 6.68 -7.50
CA GLU A 34 1.63 5.54 -8.20
C GLU A 34 1.22 5.49 -9.67
N ALA A 35 0.04 6.01 -10.02
CA ALA A 35 -0.42 6.09 -11.40
C ALA A 35 0.62 6.71 -12.35
N ALA A 36 1.42 7.67 -11.86
CA ALA A 36 2.44 8.31 -12.68
C ALA A 36 3.51 7.33 -13.19
N LEU A 37 3.80 6.27 -12.44
CA LEU A 37 4.76 5.24 -12.86
C LEU A 37 4.22 4.38 -14.01
N TYR A 38 2.92 4.11 -14.02
CA TYR A 38 2.25 3.36 -15.09
C TYR A 38 2.31 4.15 -16.41
N GLU A 39 2.12 5.46 -16.31
CA GLU A 39 2.13 6.35 -17.48
C GLU A 39 3.51 6.38 -18.15
N LEU A 40 4.61 6.18 -17.39
CA LEU A 40 5.96 6.10 -17.96
C LEU A 40 6.14 4.88 -18.90
N ASP A 41 5.41 3.80 -18.63
CA ASP A 41 5.48 2.57 -19.40
C ASP A 41 4.33 2.45 -20.40
N ASP A 42 3.62 3.54 -20.67
CA ASP A 42 2.41 3.57 -21.51
C ASP A 42 1.33 2.58 -21.06
N GLU A 43 1.29 2.28 -19.76
CA GLU A 43 0.26 1.44 -19.16
C GLU A 43 -0.83 2.31 -18.54
N GLU A 44 -2.07 1.83 -18.61
CA GLU A 44 -3.17 2.52 -17.97
C GLU A 44 -3.29 2.06 -16.51
N PRO A 45 -3.11 2.97 -15.53
CA PRO A 45 -3.22 2.59 -14.13
C PRO A 45 -4.68 2.43 -13.70
N PRO A 46 -4.93 1.69 -12.60
CA PRO A 46 -6.23 1.79 -11.93
C PRO A 46 -6.53 3.24 -11.58
N ALA A 47 -7.77 3.67 -11.79
CA ALA A 47 -8.16 5.06 -11.54
C ALA A 47 -7.95 5.46 -10.08
N SER A 48 -8.09 4.52 -9.15
CA SER A 48 -7.92 4.74 -7.72
C SER A 48 -6.49 5.10 -7.31
N LEU A 49 -5.49 4.86 -8.17
CA LEU A 49 -4.11 5.23 -7.87
C LEU A 49 -3.81 6.71 -8.12
N LYS A 50 -4.60 7.36 -8.96
CA LYS A 50 -4.31 8.74 -9.40
C LYS A 50 -4.58 9.74 -8.27
N GLY A 51 -3.53 10.39 -7.80
CA GLY A 51 -3.63 11.39 -6.73
C GLY A 51 -3.95 10.82 -5.37
N ASN A 52 -3.82 9.51 -5.18
CA ASN A 52 -4.11 8.82 -3.93
C ASN A 52 -2.89 8.10 -3.38
N TYR A 53 -2.99 7.69 -2.11
CA TYR A 53 -1.97 6.86 -1.48
C TYR A 53 -2.22 5.39 -1.81
N SER A 54 -1.16 4.59 -1.69
CA SER A 54 -1.23 3.14 -1.86
C SER A 54 -0.25 2.45 -0.92
N ILE A 55 -0.52 1.19 -0.63
CA ILE A 55 0.45 0.31 0.03
C ILE A 55 0.99 -0.59 -1.08
N TRP A 56 2.24 -0.34 -1.51
CA TRP A 56 2.84 -1.04 -2.64
C TRP A 56 3.25 -2.45 -2.28
N ARG A 57 3.81 -2.59 -1.09
CA ARG A 57 4.34 -3.85 -0.61
C ARG A 57 4.10 -3.97 0.87
N LEU A 58 3.71 -5.16 1.27
CA LEU A 58 3.63 -5.53 2.67
C LEU A 58 4.13 -6.96 2.77
N MET A 59 5.23 -7.15 3.45
CA MET A 59 5.85 -8.47 3.65
C MET A 59 6.18 -8.67 5.10
N ILE A 60 5.75 -9.79 5.65
CA ILE A 60 6.13 -10.25 6.99
C ILE A 60 6.97 -11.50 6.82
N ASP A 61 8.13 -11.55 7.46
CA ASP A 61 8.99 -12.73 7.46
C ASP A 61 8.17 -13.95 7.90
N LYS A 62 8.33 -15.05 7.18
CA LYS A 62 7.54 -16.27 7.36
C LYS A 62 7.43 -16.72 8.82
N LYS A 63 8.52 -16.63 9.59
CA LYS A 63 8.53 -17.04 11.01
C LYS A 63 7.76 -16.10 11.93
N TYR A 64 7.36 -14.93 11.43
CA TYR A 64 6.62 -13.94 12.23
C TYR A 64 5.18 -13.75 11.73
N GLN A 65 4.75 -14.54 10.75
CA GLN A 65 3.38 -14.48 10.23
C GLN A 65 2.38 -15.06 11.25
N ASN A 66 1.10 -14.71 11.07
CA ASN A 66 -0.01 -15.14 11.93
C ASN A 66 0.08 -14.65 13.37
N ARG A 67 0.75 -13.51 13.60
CA ARG A 67 0.90 -12.91 14.93
C ARG A 67 0.32 -11.50 15.01
N GLY A 68 -0.42 -11.06 13.97
CA GLY A 68 -1.04 -9.75 13.93
C GLY A 68 -0.13 -8.61 13.46
N TYR A 69 1.10 -8.89 13.04
CA TYR A 69 2.03 -7.85 12.59
C TYR A 69 1.59 -7.16 11.31
N GLY A 70 0.97 -7.90 10.38
CA GLY A 70 0.46 -7.32 9.15
C GLY A 70 -0.63 -6.29 9.41
N ARG A 71 -1.58 -6.62 10.28
CA ARG A 71 -2.65 -5.70 10.68
C ARG A 71 -2.10 -4.46 11.37
N GLU A 72 -1.17 -4.64 12.29
CA GLU A 72 -0.54 -3.53 13.00
C GLU A 72 0.27 -2.64 12.06
N ALA A 73 0.98 -3.24 11.10
CA ALA A 73 1.73 -2.49 10.09
C ALA A 73 0.80 -1.63 9.22
N ILE A 74 -0.33 -2.18 8.79
CA ILE A 74 -1.32 -1.43 8.01
C ILE A 74 -1.88 -0.27 8.84
N ARG A 75 -2.20 -0.51 10.11
CA ARG A 75 -2.70 0.54 11.02
C ARG A 75 -1.69 1.69 11.12
N LEU A 76 -0.42 1.37 11.34
CA LEU A 76 0.64 2.38 11.44
C LEU A 76 0.86 3.10 10.11
N ALA A 77 0.76 2.38 8.99
CA ALA A 77 0.87 2.99 7.67
C ALA A 77 -0.27 3.99 7.41
N LEU A 78 -1.49 3.64 7.79
CA LEU A 78 -2.63 4.54 7.65
C LEU A 78 -2.50 5.76 8.56
N ASP A 79 -1.98 5.60 9.77
CA ASP A 79 -1.70 6.73 10.66
C ASP A 79 -0.70 7.69 10.02
N PHE A 80 0.37 7.14 9.42
CA PHE A 80 1.36 7.94 8.69
C PHE A 80 0.73 8.66 7.49
N ILE A 81 -0.05 7.94 6.68
CA ILE A 81 -0.72 8.50 5.51
C ILE A 81 -1.62 9.66 5.89
N ARG A 82 -2.32 9.55 7.02
CA ARG A 82 -3.23 10.59 7.52
C ARG A 82 -2.52 11.82 8.07
N THR A 83 -1.20 11.80 8.16
CA THR A 83 -0.42 13.04 8.38
C THR A 83 -0.24 13.85 7.09
N TRP A 84 -0.69 13.33 5.98
CA TRP A 84 -0.66 13.95 4.66
C TRP A 84 0.73 14.32 4.18
N PRO A 85 1.66 13.35 4.14
CA PRO A 85 3.05 13.64 3.75
C PRO A 85 3.20 14.17 2.32
N CYS A 86 2.27 13.84 1.43
CA CYS A 86 2.26 14.33 0.05
C CYS A 86 1.00 15.15 -0.26
N GLY A 87 0.26 15.57 0.78
CA GLY A 87 -0.99 16.28 0.61
C GLY A 87 -2.19 15.40 0.88
N LYS A 88 -3.34 16.05 1.05
CA LYS A 88 -4.59 15.37 1.36
C LYS A 88 -5.07 14.55 0.17
N ALA A 89 -5.53 13.33 0.42
CA ALA A 89 -6.09 12.46 -0.59
C ALA A 89 -7.35 11.77 -0.07
N GLU A 90 -8.13 11.20 -0.99
CA GLU A 90 -9.42 10.60 -0.65
C GLU A 90 -9.29 9.14 -0.24
N PHE A 91 -8.40 8.40 -0.91
CA PHE A 91 -8.30 6.95 -0.73
C PHE A 91 -6.86 6.48 -0.53
N CYS A 92 -6.76 5.31 0.13
CA CYS A 92 -5.57 4.47 0.10
C CYS A 92 -5.93 3.19 -0.67
N GLU A 93 -5.11 2.82 -1.65
CA GLU A 93 -5.32 1.64 -2.49
C GLU A 93 -4.36 0.54 -2.07
N ILE A 94 -4.81 -0.70 -2.22
CA ILE A 94 -3.99 -1.90 -2.08
C ILE A 94 -4.45 -2.92 -3.12
N SER A 95 -3.55 -3.72 -3.65
CA SER A 95 -3.89 -4.78 -4.58
C SER A 95 -3.35 -6.11 -4.10
N PHE A 96 -4.00 -7.21 -4.50
CA PHE A 96 -3.60 -8.56 -4.10
C PHE A 96 -4.10 -9.58 -5.12
N GLU A 97 -3.40 -10.70 -5.21
CA GLU A 97 -3.81 -11.79 -6.08
C GLU A 97 -5.11 -12.43 -5.58
N PRO A 98 -6.06 -12.76 -6.48
CA PRO A 98 -7.35 -13.36 -6.07
C PRO A 98 -7.19 -14.64 -5.26
N GLU A 99 -6.15 -15.42 -5.54
CA GLU A 99 -5.88 -16.68 -4.85
C GLU A 99 -5.33 -16.46 -3.43
N ASN A 100 -4.85 -15.27 -3.13
CA ASN A 100 -4.30 -14.95 -1.82
C ASN A 100 -5.41 -14.56 -0.85
N GLU A 101 -6.15 -15.58 -0.39
CA GLU A 101 -7.29 -15.38 0.51
C GLU A 101 -6.89 -14.81 1.86
N VAL A 102 -5.70 -15.14 2.33
CA VAL A 102 -5.16 -14.64 3.61
C VAL A 102 -4.98 -13.12 3.53
N ALA A 103 -4.34 -12.63 2.46
CA ALA A 103 -4.15 -11.20 2.26
C ALA A 103 -5.49 -10.49 2.08
N GLY A 104 -6.38 -11.03 1.27
CA GLY A 104 -7.71 -10.45 1.05
C GLY A 104 -8.50 -10.30 2.34
N ALA A 105 -8.51 -11.34 3.17
CA ALA A 105 -9.19 -11.31 4.47
C ALA A 105 -8.58 -10.27 5.41
N LEU A 106 -7.24 -10.16 5.43
CA LEU A 106 -6.55 -9.16 6.23
C LEU A 106 -6.95 -7.74 5.80
N TYR A 107 -6.91 -7.46 4.50
CA TYR A 107 -7.21 -6.11 4.00
C TYR A 107 -8.67 -5.73 4.25
N ARG A 108 -9.61 -6.66 4.02
CA ARG A 108 -11.02 -6.42 4.34
C ARG A 108 -11.23 -6.13 5.82
N SER A 109 -10.52 -6.86 6.68
CA SER A 109 -10.61 -6.65 8.13
C SER A 109 -10.06 -5.30 8.57
N CYS A 110 -9.18 -4.69 7.76
CA CYS A 110 -8.66 -3.36 8.01
C CYS A 110 -9.53 -2.25 7.42
N GLY A 111 -10.61 -2.59 6.72
CA GLY A 111 -11.55 -1.63 6.17
C GLY A 111 -11.43 -1.37 4.67
N PHE A 112 -10.53 -2.08 3.97
CA PHE A 112 -10.42 -1.97 2.52
C PHE A 112 -11.60 -2.68 1.85
N VAL A 113 -12.12 -2.07 0.79
CA VAL A 113 -13.27 -2.58 0.04
C VAL A 113 -12.85 -2.71 -1.43
N GLU A 114 -13.10 -3.88 -2.01
CA GLU A 114 -12.85 -4.09 -3.44
C GLU A 114 -13.77 -3.18 -4.26
N ASN A 115 -13.20 -2.51 -5.27
CA ASN A 115 -13.94 -1.53 -6.08
C ASN A 115 -14.22 -1.99 -7.50
N GLY A 116 -13.90 -3.25 -7.83
CA GLY A 116 -14.10 -3.80 -9.17
C GLY A 116 -12.97 -3.53 -10.14
N GLU A 117 -12.01 -2.69 -9.80
CA GLU A 117 -10.83 -2.48 -10.62
C GLU A 117 -9.85 -3.64 -10.49
N LYS A 118 -8.98 -3.76 -11.48
CA LYS A 118 -7.87 -4.72 -11.47
C LYS A 118 -6.57 -4.02 -11.83
N ASP A 119 -5.49 -4.49 -11.23
CA ASP A 119 -4.14 -4.11 -11.58
C ASP A 119 -3.44 -5.36 -12.12
N GLY A 120 -3.42 -5.50 -13.45
CA GLY A 120 -3.08 -6.77 -14.06
C GLY A 120 -4.08 -7.84 -13.64
N ASP A 121 -3.60 -8.91 -13.02
CA ASP A 121 -4.45 -9.98 -12.48
C ASP A 121 -4.85 -9.76 -11.02
N GLU A 122 -4.35 -8.69 -10.40
CA GLU A 122 -4.64 -8.42 -8.99
C GLU A 122 -5.95 -7.67 -8.81
N LEU A 123 -6.66 -8.01 -7.74
CA LEU A 123 -7.85 -7.28 -7.32
C LEU A 123 -7.43 -5.99 -6.60
N VAL A 124 -8.15 -4.91 -6.87
CA VAL A 124 -7.92 -3.62 -6.24
C VAL A 124 -8.93 -3.40 -5.12
N ALA A 125 -8.45 -2.98 -3.97
CA ALA A 125 -9.29 -2.59 -2.85
C ALA A 125 -8.87 -1.20 -2.37
N VAL A 126 -9.82 -0.42 -1.88
CA VAL A 126 -9.59 0.95 -1.44
C VAL A 126 -10.16 1.16 -0.04
N LEU A 127 -9.51 2.06 0.68
CA LEU A 127 -9.98 2.52 1.98
C LEU A 127 -10.10 4.03 1.93
N LYS A 128 -11.27 4.53 2.33
CA LYS A 128 -11.51 5.96 2.39
C LYS A 128 -10.75 6.58 3.58
N LEU A 129 -9.92 7.55 3.29
CA LEU A 129 -9.15 8.29 4.28
C LEU A 129 -9.96 9.45 4.87
#